data_a0e30cd396dd9b68896ed1550df8206e
#
_entry.id   a0e30cd396dd9b68896ed1550df8206e
#
_cell.length_a   1.000
_cell.length_b   1.000
_cell.length_c   1.000
_cell.angle_alpha   90.00
_cell.angle_beta   90.00
_cell.angle_gamma   90.00
#
_symmetry.space_group_name_H-M   'P 1'
#
loop_
_entity.id
_entity.type
_entity.pdbx_description
1 polymer ?
#
loop_
_entity_poly.entity_id
_entity_poly.type
_entity_poly.pdbx_seq_one_letter_code
_entity_poly.pdbx_strand_id
1 'polypeptide(L)'
;MNRVSIIGFGRFGAMLHQLLVKGFEVDVFDIEPVNQSDINAVSLEEVLKNDTIFVAVPIRDFAGLMEDLSDKISGKKSIIDVCSVKVHPKQMMLDHLPDEIDIIATHPLFGPDSLQERGSVMTMEKVRDVYDRYEFWKAYFESQNIIVEEISADDHDMMAARSQGLTHLV
;
A
#
# COMPACT_ATOMS: atom_id res chain seq x y z
N MET A 1 -10.00 10.82 -10.52
CA MET A 1 -9.70 9.43 -10.05
C MET A 1 -10.85 9.07 -9.12
N ASN A 2 -11.78 8.20 -9.55
CA ASN A 2 -12.96 7.85 -8.75
C ASN A 2 -12.90 6.39 -8.26
N ARG A 3 -11.98 5.59 -8.81
CA ARG A 3 -11.85 4.16 -8.52
C ARG A 3 -10.39 3.80 -8.26
N VAL A 4 -10.17 2.95 -7.28
CA VAL A 4 -8.86 2.41 -6.88
C VAL A 4 -8.95 0.91 -6.64
N SER A 5 -7.81 0.25 -6.59
CA SER A 5 -7.76 -1.19 -6.37
C SER A 5 -6.95 -1.57 -5.14
N ILE A 6 -7.29 -2.72 -4.56
CA ILE A 6 -6.51 -3.39 -3.53
C ILE A 6 -6.18 -4.81 -4.01
N ILE A 7 -4.91 -5.18 -3.97
CA ILE A 7 -4.43 -6.55 -4.11
C ILE A 7 -4.07 -7.08 -2.72
N GLY A 8 -4.76 -8.12 -2.27
CA GLY A 8 -4.67 -8.68 -0.93
C GLY A 8 -5.77 -8.18 -0.01
N PHE A 9 -6.63 -9.10 0.45
CA PHE A 9 -7.78 -8.77 1.31
C PHE A 9 -7.73 -9.52 2.66
N GLY A 10 -6.53 -9.64 3.23
CA GLY A 10 -6.35 -10.05 4.61
C GLY A 10 -6.85 -8.98 5.59
N ARG A 11 -6.53 -9.13 6.88
CA ARG A 11 -6.94 -8.18 7.93
C ARG A 11 -6.59 -6.73 7.59
N PHE A 12 -5.40 -6.50 7.04
CA PHE A 12 -4.93 -5.17 6.67
C PHE A 12 -5.62 -4.63 5.40
N GLY A 13 -5.78 -5.46 4.37
CA GLY A 13 -6.51 -5.10 3.15
C GLY A 13 -7.97 -4.70 3.45
N ALA A 14 -8.64 -5.42 4.36
CA ALA A 14 -9.99 -5.08 4.80
C ALA A 14 -10.03 -3.72 5.54
N MET A 15 -9.05 -3.42 6.39
CA MET A 15 -8.93 -2.10 7.02
C MET A 15 -8.67 -0.99 5.99
N LEU A 16 -7.78 -1.22 5.06
CA LEU A 16 -7.46 -0.28 3.99
C LEU A 16 -8.69 0.00 3.13
N HIS A 17 -9.49 -1.04 2.82
CA HIS A 17 -10.76 -0.88 2.13
C HIS A 17 -11.69 0.10 2.87
N GLN A 18 -11.88 -0.07 4.19
CA GLN A 18 -12.70 0.84 5.01
C GLN A 18 -12.21 2.29 4.97
N LEU A 19 -10.91 2.49 4.84
CA LEU A 19 -10.32 3.81 4.69
C LEU A 19 -10.63 4.40 3.29
N LEU A 20 -10.43 3.61 2.24
CA LEU A 20 -10.53 4.07 0.86
C LEU A 20 -11.95 4.29 0.36
N VAL A 21 -12.94 3.50 0.83
CA VAL A 21 -14.36 3.67 0.42
C VAL A 21 -14.97 5.00 0.84
N LYS A 22 -14.32 5.75 1.73
CA LYS A 22 -14.74 7.10 2.10
C LYS A 22 -14.58 8.11 0.97
N GLY A 23 -13.69 7.84 0.02
CA GLY A 23 -13.39 8.74 -1.10
C GLY A 23 -13.44 8.10 -2.48
N PHE A 24 -13.50 6.77 -2.57
CA PHE A 24 -13.36 6.04 -3.83
C PHE A 24 -14.32 4.85 -3.93
N GLU A 25 -14.63 4.44 -5.15
CA GLU A 25 -15.03 3.06 -5.42
C GLU A 25 -13.80 2.17 -5.36
N VAL A 26 -13.90 1.02 -4.69
CA VAL A 26 -12.75 0.15 -4.42
C VAL A 26 -12.99 -1.23 -5.00
N ASP A 27 -12.14 -1.62 -5.94
CA ASP A 27 -12.08 -2.98 -6.48
C ASP A 27 -11.06 -3.79 -5.68
N VAL A 28 -11.40 -5.04 -5.37
CA VAL A 28 -10.56 -5.90 -4.53
C VAL A 28 -10.24 -7.19 -5.27
N PHE A 29 -8.98 -7.59 -5.23
CA PHE A 29 -8.52 -8.90 -5.64
C PHE A 29 -7.77 -9.59 -4.52
N ASP A 30 -8.07 -10.85 -4.30
CA ASP A 30 -7.29 -11.75 -3.46
C ASP A 30 -7.22 -13.13 -4.12
N ILE A 31 -6.17 -13.90 -3.84
CA ILE A 31 -6.04 -15.29 -4.29
C ILE A 31 -7.07 -16.20 -3.59
N GLU A 32 -7.48 -15.84 -2.37
CA GLU A 32 -8.54 -16.50 -1.63
C GLU A 32 -9.89 -15.83 -1.94
N PRO A 33 -10.99 -16.58 -1.98
CA PRO A 33 -12.31 -16.02 -2.26
C PRO A 33 -12.74 -14.97 -1.24
N VAL A 34 -13.07 -13.77 -1.71
CA VAL A 34 -13.64 -12.70 -0.88
C VAL A 34 -15.15 -12.88 -0.81
N ASN A 35 -15.65 -13.38 0.31
CA ASN A 35 -17.08 -13.75 0.48
C ASN A 35 -17.89 -12.69 1.26
N GLN A 36 -17.58 -11.41 1.10
CA GLN A 36 -18.29 -10.30 1.73
C GLN A 36 -19.12 -9.58 0.68
N SER A 37 -20.43 -9.45 0.89
CA SER A 37 -21.39 -8.96 -0.12
C SER A 37 -21.27 -7.46 -0.41
N ASP A 38 -20.61 -6.72 0.48
CA ASP A 38 -20.35 -5.28 0.36
C ASP A 38 -18.98 -4.95 -0.28
N ILE A 39 -18.22 -5.99 -0.65
CA ILE A 39 -16.92 -5.86 -1.30
C ILE A 39 -17.06 -6.15 -2.80
N ASN A 40 -16.57 -5.23 -3.63
CA ASN A 40 -16.49 -5.47 -5.06
C ASN A 40 -15.26 -6.30 -5.40
N ALA A 41 -15.39 -7.63 -5.23
CA ALA A 41 -14.35 -8.58 -5.57
C ALA A 41 -14.31 -8.80 -7.09
N VAL A 42 -13.14 -8.62 -7.69
CA VAL A 42 -12.92 -8.68 -9.14
C VAL A 42 -11.70 -9.52 -9.49
N SER A 43 -11.48 -9.80 -10.77
CA SER A 43 -10.26 -10.47 -11.23
C SER A 43 -9.03 -9.58 -11.14
N LEU A 44 -7.82 -10.18 -11.16
CA LEU A 44 -6.57 -9.42 -11.24
C LEU A 44 -6.54 -8.50 -12.47
N GLU A 45 -7.05 -8.97 -13.60
CA GLU A 45 -7.11 -8.15 -14.83
C GLU A 45 -7.98 -6.90 -14.63
N GLU A 46 -9.09 -7.00 -13.92
CA GLU A 46 -9.95 -5.85 -13.61
C GLU A 46 -9.25 -4.87 -12.65
N VAL A 47 -8.61 -5.38 -11.59
CA VAL A 47 -7.81 -4.57 -10.66
C VAL A 47 -6.75 -3.76 -11.40
N LEU A 48 -6.08 -4.37 -12.38
CA LEU A 48 -5.02 -3.73 -13.15
C LEU A 48 -5.51 -2.66 -14.15
N LYS A 49 -6.81 -2.48 -14.34
CA LYS A 49 -7.37 -1.37 -15.14
C LYS A 49 -7.36 -0.04 -14.39
N ASN A 50 -7.37 -0.06 -13.07
CA ASN A 50 -7.40 1.15 -12.27
C ASN A 50 -6.03 1.85 -12.24
N ASP A 51 -6.06 3.17 -12.08
CA ASP A 51 -4.86 4.02 -12.09
C ASP A 51 -4.04 3.94 -10.80
N THR A 52 -4.66 3.56 -9.68
CA THR A 52 -3.97 3.37 -8.41
C THR A 52 -4.31 2.02 -7.82
N ILE A 53 -3.26 1.30 -7.45
CA ILE A 53 -3.33 -0.06 -6.92
C ILE A 53 -2.55 -0.11 -5.61
N PHE A 54 -3.25 -0.43 -4.54
CA PHE A 54 -2.66 -0.71 -3.25
C PHE A 54 -2.31 -2.19 -3.14
N VAL A 55 -1.11 -2.49 -2.63
CA VAL A 55 -0.62 -3.85 -2.45
C VAL A 55 -0.55 -4.17 -0.96
N ALA A 56 -1.47 -5.02 -0.51
CA ALA A 56 -1.64 -5.41 0.90
C ALA A 56 -1.44 -6.93 1.10
N VAL A 57 -0.49 -7.51 0.38
CA VAL A 57 -0.13 -8.93 0.51
C VAL A 57 0.94 -9.16 1.58
N PRO A 58 1.05 -10.37 2.15
CA PRO A 58 2.15 -10.70 3.04
C PRO A 58 3.51 -10.48 2.38
N ILE A 59 4.51 -10.03 3.18
CA ILE A 59 5.85 -9.71 2.66
C ILE A 59 6.52 -10.89 1.92
N ARG A 60 6.26 -12.13 2.35
CA ARG A 60 6.79 -13.33 1.72
C ARG A 60 6.28 -13.54 0.28
N ASP A 61 5.10 -13.00 -0.04
CA ASP A 61 4.44 -13.17 -1.34
C ASP A 61 4.68 -11.94 -2.25
N PHE A 62 5.26 -10.87 -1.70
CA PHE A 62 5.39 -9.58 -2.36
C PHE A 62 6.30 -9.63 -3.60
N ALA A 63 7.47 -10.28 -3.49
CA ALA A 63 8.42 -10.38 -4.59
C ALA A 63 7.82 -11.15 -5.78
N GLY A 64 7.18 -12.30 -5.53
CA GLY A 64 6.51 -13.07 -6.57
C GLY A 64 5.37 -12.30 -7.24
N LEU A 65 4.60 -11.52 -6.47
CA LEU A 65 3.57 -10.65 -7.04
C LEU A 65 4.19 -9.57 -7.95
N MET A 66 5.28 -8.91 -7.55
CA MET A 66 5.94 -7.89 -8.40
C MET A 66 6.47 -8.48 -9.70
N GLU A 67 7.06 -9.68 -9.65
CA GLU A 67 7.48 -10.42 -10.83
C GLU A 67 6.29 -10.74 -11.76
N ASP A 68 5.19 -11.23 -11.21
CA ASP A 68 3.95 -11.55 -11.96
C ASP A 68 3.30 -10.31 -12.58
N LEU A 69 3.45 -9.13 -11.97
CA LEU A 69 2.90 -7.88 -12.46
C LEU A 69 3.77 -7.23 -13.54
N SER A 70 5.05 -7.54 -13.62
CA SER A 70 6.02 -6.87 -14.49
C SER A 70 5.58 -6.78 -15.96
N ASP A 71 5.03 -7.87 -16.49
CA ASP A 71 4.54 -7.96 -17.87
C ASP A 71 3.07 -7.60 -18.06
N LYS A 72 2.33 -7.41 -16.96
CA LYS A 72 0.86 -7.18 -16.97
C LYS A 72 0.50 -5.73 -16.70
N ILE A 73 1.42 -4.96 -16.12
CA ILE A 73 1.15 -3.57 -15.73
C ILE A 73 1.80 -2.60 -16.70
N SER A 74 1.06 -1.61 -17.12
CA SER A 74 1.56 -0.56 -18.02
C SER A 74 0.70 0.69 -17.93
N GLY A 75 1.22 1.81 -18.47
CA GLY A 75 0.52 3.07 -18.56
C GLY A 75 0.58 3.88 -17.27
N LYS A 76 -0.27 4.88 -17.17
CA LYS A 76 -0.29 5.86 -16.07
C LYS A 76 -0.84 5.27 -14.78
N LYS A 77 -0.01 4.54 -14.03
CA LYS A 77 -0.41 3.88 -12.80
C LYS A 77 0.47 4.24 -11.62
N SER A 78 -0.08 4.09 -10.42
CA SER A 78 0.64 4.20 -9.15
C SER A 78 0.48 2.90 -8.38
N ILE A 79 1.59 2.33 -7.93
CA ILE A 79 1.61 1.20 -7.01
C ILE A 79 1.99 1.73 -5.62
N ILE A 80 1.15 1.43 -4.65
CA ILE A 80 1.32 1.86 -3.26
C ILE A 80 1.37 0.62 -2.39
N ASP A 81 2.53 0.33 -1.80
CA ASP A 81 2.66 -0.77 -0.85
C ASP A 81 2.29 -0.33 0.57
N VAL A 82 1.85 -1.27 1.39
CA VAL A 82 1.51 -1.05 2.80
C VAL A 82 2.23 -2.02 3.74
N CYS A 83 3.37 -2.54 3.32
CA CYS A 83 4.15 -3.50 4.10
C CYS A 83 4.76 -2.87 5.35
N SER A 84 4.97 -3.69 6.39
CA SER A 84 5.60 -3.26 7.65
C SER A 84 7.11 -3.07 7.58
N VAL A 85 7.77 -3.57 6.54
CA VAL A 85 9.18 -3.29 6.20
C VAL A 85 9.21 -2.53 4.89
N LYS A 86 10.25 -1.71 4.64
CA LYS A 86 10.24 -0.79 3.51
C LYS A 86 11.32 -1.06 2.47
N VAL A 87 12.52 -1.42 2.88
CA VAL A 87 13.65 -1.59 1.94
C VAL A 87 13.36 -2.69 0.93
N HIS A 88 12.92 -3.86 1.38
CA HIS A 88 12.67 -5.00 0.49
C HIS A 88 11.52 -4.74 -0.50
N PRO A 89 10.31 -4.32 -0.10
CA PRO A 89 9.23 -4.02 -1.06
C PRO A 89 9.60 -2.93 -2.05
N LYS A 90 10.25 -1.86 -1.60
CA LYS A 90 10.75 -0.78 -2.46
C LYS A 90 11.67 -1.33 -3.56
N GLN A 91 12.64 -2.18 -3.17
CA GLN A 91 13.57 -2.76 -4.14
C GLN A 91 12.85 -3.65 -5.14
N MET A 92 11.91 -4.49 -4.68
CA MET A 92 11.13 -5.36 -5.58
C MET A 92 10.29 -4.55 -6.58
N MET A 93 9.67 -3.47 -6.13
CA MET A 93 8.93 -2.57 -7.03
C MET A 93 9.85 -1.90 -8.06
N LEU A 94 11.04 -1.46 -7.64
CA LEU A 94 12.02 -0.83 -8.55
C LEU A 94 12.60 -1.82 -9.56
N ASP A 95 12.82 -3.06 -9.17
CA ASP A 95 13.43 -4.09 -10.02
C ASP A 95 12.45 -4.66 -11.06
N HIS A 96 11.16 -4.71 -10.74
CA HIS A 96 10.17 -5.40 -11.57
C HIS A 96 9.17 -4.47 -12.28
N LEU A 97 8.87 -3.30 -11.73
CA LEU A 97 7.86 -2.42 -12.34
C LEU A 97 8.48 -1.50 -13.39
N PRO A 98 7.80 -1.31 -14.55
CA PRO A 98 8.24 -0.39 -15.59
C PRO A 98 8.50 1.03 -15.07
N ASP A 99 9.44 1.75 -15.71
CA ASP A 99 9.88 3.08 -15.26
C ASP A 99 8.78 4.15 -15.28
N GLU A 100 7.73 3.94 -16.07
CA GLU A 100 6.57 4.83 -16.11
C GLU A 100 5.57 4.63 -14.96
N ILE A 101 5.75 3.64 -14.08
CA ILE A 101 4.84 3.38 -12.96
C ILE A 101 5.29 4.18 -11.73
N ASP A 102 4.39 4.99 -11.15
CA ASP A 102 4.65 5.62 -9.85
C ASP A 102 4.78 4.58 -8.74
N ILE A 103 5.70 4.82 -7.82
CA ILE A 103 5.94 3.96 -6.66
C ILE A 103 5.91 4.82 -5.41
N ILE A 104 4.98 4.50 -4.51
CA ILE A 104 4.86 5.13 -3.20
C ILE A 104 4.99 4.03 -2.14
N ALA A 105 6.00 4.13 -1.31
CA ALA A 105 6.17 3.19 -0.20
C ALA A 105 5.46 3.76 1.04
N THR A 106 4.59 2.95 1.68
CA THR A 106 3.90 3.36 2.90
C THR A 106 3.97 2.28 3.97
N HIS A 107 3.91 2.70 5.24
CA HIS A 107 3.69 1.80 6.36
C HIS A 107 2.73 2.44 7.37
N PRO A 108 1.46 2.04 7.37
CA PRO A 108 0.54 2.41 8.44
C PRO A 108 0.98 1.80 9.78
N LEU A 109 1.28 2.65 10.76
CA LEU A 109 1.69 2.25 12.11
C LEU A 109 0.48 2.02 13.04
N PHE A 110 -0.64 1.65 12.46
CA PHE A 110 -1.90 1.35 13.14
C PHE A 110 -2.54 0.09 12.55
N GLY A 111 -3.32 -0.60 13.36
CA GLY A 111 -4.04 -1.80 12.96
C GLY A 111 -5.53 -1.55 12.81
N PRO A 112 -6.30 -2.61 12.45
CA PRO A 112 -7.75 -2.53 12.28
C PRO A 112 -8.49 -1.99 13.49
N ASP A 113 -7.98 -2.28 14.69
CA ASP A 113 -8.63 -1.92 15.95
C ASP A 113 -8.34 -0.46 16.38
N SER A 114 -7.34 0.19 15.78
CA SER A 114 -6.89 1.55 16.11
C SER A 114 -7.09 2.60 15.02
N LEU A 115 -7.69 2.24 13.89
CA LEU A 115 -7.92 3.14 12.75
C LEU A 115 -8.73 4.41 13.10
N GLN A 116 -9.57 4.35 14.14
CA GLN A 116 -10.42 5.47 14.57
C GLN A 116 -9.80 6.29 15.70
N GLU A 117 -8.65 5.90 16.22
CA GLU A 117 -7.97 6.63 17.28
C GLU A 117 -7.30 7.90 16.73
N ARG A 118 -7.37 8.98 17.50
CA ARG A 118 -6.65 10.20 17.17
C ARG A 118 -5.14 9.94 17.25
N GLY A 119 -4.41 10.32 16.19
CA GLY A 119 -2.96 10.19 16.16
C GLY A 119 -2.45 8.92 15.48
N SER A 120 -3.28 8.27 14.66
CA SER A 120 -2.80 7.23 13.74
C SER A 120 -1.69 7.80 12.85
N VAL A 121 -0.55 7.13 12.80
CA VAL A 121 0.63 7.57 12.04
C VAL A 121 0.85 6.62 10.86
N MET A 122 1.19 7.18 9.71
CA MET A 122 1.63 6.45 8.52
C MET A 122 2.96 7.01 8.06
N THR A 123 3.94 6.16 7.81
CA THR A 123 5.15 6.60 7.12
C THR A 123 4.95 6.54 5.61
N MET A 124 5.52 7.49 4.88
CA MET A 124 5.47 7.55 3.41
C MET A 124 6.82 7.92 2.81
N GLU A 125 7.17 7.30 1.68
CA GLU A 125 8.30 7.68 0.84
C GLU A 125 7.86 7.86 -0.61
N LYS A 126 8.25 8.98 -1.22
CA LYS A 126 8.16 9.23 -2.66
C LYS A 126 9.31 8.51 -3.35
N VAL A 127 9.09 7.28 -3.82
CA VAL A 127 10.13 6.48 -4.48
C VAL A 127 10.27 6.86 -5.95
N ARG A 128 9.13 6.91 -6.68
CA ARG A 128 9.05 7.37 -8.08
C ARG A 128 7.67 8.00 -8.31
N ASP A 129 7.62 9.21 -8.83
CA ASP A 129 6.39 10.00 -8.95
C ASP A 129 6.36 10.73 -10.30
N VAL A 130 6.11 9.97 -11.37
CA VAL A 130 6.11 10.45 -12.77
C VAL A 130 4.87 11.32 -13.04
N TYR A 131 3.77 11.07 -12.32
CA TYR A 131 2.48 11.70 -12.56
C TYR A 131 2.03 12.66 -11.46
N ASP A 132 2.92 13.05 -10.56
CA ASP A 132 2.65 13.99 -9.45
C ASP A 132 1.49 13.52 -8.55
N ARG A 133 1.43 12.22 -8.24
CA ARG A 133 0.34 11.63 -7.44
C ARG A 133 0.68 11.49 -5.96
N TYR A 134 1.94 11.64 -5.59
CA TYR A 134 2.38 11.50 -4.21
C TYR A 134 1.67 12.48 -3.28
N GLU A 135 1.66 13.77 -3.63
CA GLU A 135 1.03 14.81 -2.81
C GLU A 135 -0.49 14.61 -2.69
N PHE A 136 -1.15 14.10 -3.74
CA PHE A 136 -2.57 13.75 -3.68
C PHE A 136 -2.84 12.66 -2.63
N TRP A 137 -2.04 11.58 -2.61
CA TRP A 137 -2.23 10.49 -1.66
C TRP A 137 -1.87 10.90 -0.24
N LYS A 138 -0.81 11.69 -0.06
CA LYS A 138 -0.46 12.29 1.23
C LYS A 138 -1.63 13.11 1.78
N ALA A 139 -2.14 14.06 1.01
CA ALA A 139 -3.28 14.89 1.40
C ALA A 139 -4.55 14.06 1.68
N TYR A 140 -4.78 13.00 0.92
CA TYR A 140 -5.90 12.09 1.17
C TYR A 140 -5.80 11.44 2.55
N PHE A 141 -4.65 10.87 2.90
CA PHE A 141 -4.46 10.23 4.21
C PHE A 141 -4.55 11.25 5.36
N GLU A 142 -3.97 12.42 5.20
CA GLU A 142 -4.09 13.52 6.17
C GLU A 142 -5.56 13.94 6.38
N SER A 143 -6.36 13.97 5.32
CA SER A 143 -7.81 14.25 5.39
C SER A 143 -8.60 13.21 6.18
N GLN A 144 -8.04 11.99 6.32
CA GLN A 144 -8.60 10.91 7.14
C GLN A 144 -8.09 10.95 8.60
N ASN A 145 -7.50 12.05 9.05
CA ASN A 145 -6.89 12.25 10.38
C ASN A 145 -5.68 11.33 10.63
N ILE A 146 -4.97 10.92 9.59
CA ILE A 146 -3.72 10.18 9.69
C ILE A 146 -2.58 11.19 9.62
N ILE A 147 -1.65 11.12 10.56
CA ILE A 147 -0.41 11.89 10.55
C ILE A 147 0.55 11.20 9.56
N VAL A 148 0.95 11.91 8.52
CA VAL A 148 1.90 11.38 7.53
C VAL A 148 3.31 11.84 7.89
N GLU A 149 4.20 10.89 8.14
CA GLU A 149 5.62 11.10 8.38
C GLU A 149 6.41 10.69 7.14
N GLU A 150 7.09 11.65 6.51
CA GLU A 150 7.90 11.38 5.33
C GLU A 150 9.28 10.89 5.76
N ILE A 151 9.61 9.64 5.43
CA ILE A 151 10.86 8.99 5.81
C ILE A 151 11.30 8.02 4.72
N SER A 152 12.61 7.91 4.49
CA SER A 152 13.15 6.93 3.55
C SER A 152 12.95 5.48 4.05
N ALA A 153 12.89 4.52 3.12
CA ALA A 153 12.81 3.10 3.45
C ALA A 153 13.96 2.64 4.35
N ASP A 154 15.16 3.13 4.07
CA ASP A 154 16.38 2.79 4.82
C ASP A 154 16.30 3.29 6.27
N ASP A 155 15.94 4.57 6.46
CA ASP A 155 15.78 5.15 7.79
C ASP A 155 14.63 4.49 8.56
N HIS A 156 13.51 4.20 7.88
CA HIS A 156 12.39 3.49 8.46
C HIS A 156 12.81 2.14 9.03
N ASP A 157 13.43 1.28 8.22
CA ASP A 157 13.80 -0.07 8.63
C ASP A 157 14.91 -0.04 9.71
N MET A 158 15.82 0.94 9.67
CA MET A 158 16.80 1.15 10.72
C MET A 158 16.15 1.55 12.05
N MET A 159 15.15 2.45 12.04
CA MET A 159 14.42 2.84 13.24
C MET A 159 13.59 1.68 13.81
N ALA A 160 12.92 0.91 12.95
CA ALA A 160 12.17 -0.28 13.34
C ALA A 160 13.08 -1.33 14.01
N ALA A 161 14.25 -1.61 13.43
CA ALA A 161 15.22 -2.54 13.99
C ALA A 161 15.72 -2.10 15.39
N ARG A 162 15.97 -0.80 15.58
CA ARG A 162 16.39 -0.26 16.88
C ARG A 162 15.31 -0.38 17.94
N SER A 163 14.06 -0.08 17.60
CA SER A 163 12.94 -0.16 18.54
C SER A 163 12.63 -1.60 18.94
N GLN A 164 12.68 -2.56 18.01
CA GLN A 164 12.50 -3.99 18.29
C GLN A 164 13.67 -4.56 19.10
N GLY A 165 14.91 -4.13 18.82
CA GLY A 165 16.10 -4.55 19.58
C GLY A 165 16.03 -4.14 21.05
N LEU A 166 15.44 -2.99 21.36
CA LEU A 166 15.25 -2.52 22.75
C LEU A 166 14.17 -3.30 23.50
N THR A 167 13.10 -3.74 22.82
CA THR A 167 12.01 -4.52 23.43
C THR A 167 12.41 -5.96 23.79
N HIS A 168 13.48 -6.49 23.19
CA HIS A 168 14.00 -7.84 23.52
C HIS A 168 15.10 -7.83 24.60
N LEU A 169 15.49 -6.66 25.11
CA LEU A 169 16.52 -6.51 26.14
C LEU A 169 15.95 -6.24 27.56
N VAL A 170 14.61 -6.28 27.71
CA VAL A 170 13.91 -6.06 29.00
C VAL A 170 13.26 -7.34 29.48
#